data_31bdd526a21f58c693269a88f70c1317
#
_entry.id   31bdd526a21f58c693269a88f70c1317
#
_cell.length_a   1.000
_cell.length_b   1.000
_cell.length_c   1.000
_cell.angle_alpha   90.00
_cell.angle_beta   90.00
_cell.angle_gamma   90.00
#
_symmetry.space_group_name_H-M   'P 1'
#
loop_
_entity.id
_entity.type
_entity.pdbx_description
1 polymer ?
#
loop_
_entity_poly.entity_id
_entity_poly.type
_entity_poly.pdbx_seq_one_letter_code
_entity_poly.pdbx_strand_id
1 'polypeptide(L)'
;MTYTDLSGLMACRKFLKDPVVGALLALQKTETRPAVTGFTGRTAGFGTGNGASRNEDGADGDGHGRGADADVETVASCAALLTEQAEKLGLQGNVVRAYLLELLADGDFAVAEAVEQTGAIGASMEKILAADLTLLWPYLTELPSALLGTDLFDHYEPAEPDDCPATRRLDEALAAAESPEQAARAVLEHYVRYGRGLFARYKAFRLDEIARLVGIEPFPDFAWDDLIGYQAQKAALLLNTEDFLAGRGANNVLLTGARGTGKSTAVKALACRLHGEGLRLLQLERDQLKWLPSVWEELSRVRSKKFILFLDDLSFDEGEQDYKYLKSAMDGSVTPQPDNVLIYATSNRRHLLKETWRDRSEGLEEVYRDDNTNESVSLTDRFGLLLHYSLPTQAEYLAMIARGLARAGVTLDPETLRVEATRWEMAHSGRNGRIAHQFVTWYLARQKDPGRRE
;
A
#
# COMPACT_ATOMS: atom_id res chain seq x y z
N MET A 1 -12.04 33.29 -11.64
CA MET A 1 -10.84 32.88 -12.39
C MET A 1 -11.30 32.08 -13.61
N THR A 2 -10.58 32.17 -14.71
CA THR A 2 -10.94 31.44 -15.94
C THR A 2 -10.16 30.13 -15.93
N TYR A 3 -10.81 28.99 -16.15
CA TYR A 3 -10.11 27.71 -16.32
C TYR A 3 -9.11 27.81 -17.45
N THR A 4 -7.92 27.23 -17.24
CA THR A 4 -6.78 27.33 -18.17
C THR A 4 -6.74 26.16 -19.14
N ASP A 5 -6.25 26.38 -20.36
CA ASP A 5 -6.12 25.33 -21.38
C ASP A 5 -5.07 24.29 -20.98
N LEU A 6 -5.54 23.07 -20.69
CA LEU A 6 -4.70 21.94 -20.32
C LEU A 6 -3.80 21.42 -21.45
N SER A 7 -3.98 21.86 -22.70
CA SER A 7 -3.13 21.43 -23.82
C SER A 7 -1.65 21.82 -23.65
N GLY A 8 -1.38 22.80 -22.78
CA GLY A 8 -0.04 23.25 -22.40
C GLY A 8 0.74 22.35 -21.45
N LEU A 9 0.16 21.26 -20.91
CA LEU A 9 0.85 20.35 -20.00
C LEU A 9 2.13 19.77 -20.63
N MET A 10 3.22 19.79 -19.87
CA MET A 10 4.55 19.31 -20.25
C MET A 10 4.95 18.04 -19.52
N ALA A 11 5.12 18.10 -18.20
CA ALA A 11 5.46 16.94 -17.36
C ALA A 11 4.30 15.96 -17.31
N CYS A 12 3.09 16.46 -17.04
CA CYS A 12 1.85 15.70 -16.95
C CYS A 12 1.19 15.44 -18.30
N ARG A 13 1.97 15.44 -19.39
CA ARG A 13 1.46 15.29 -20.78
C ARG A 13 0.62 14.03 -20.98
N LYS A 14 0.92 12.96 -20.26
CA LYS A 14 0.15 11.71 -20.31
C LYS A 14 -1.31 11.89 -19.84
N PHE A 15 -1.59 12.87 -18.98
CA PHE A 15 -2.96 13.19 -18.55
C PHE A 15 -3.89 13.56 -19.70
N LEU A 16 -3.37 14.11 -20.79
CA LEU A 16 -4.17 14.43 -21.97
C LEU A 16 -4.74 13.20 -22.70
N LYS A 17 -4.23 12.01 -22.40
CA LYS A 17 -4.76 10.73 -22.90
C LYS A 17 -5.83 10.14 -21.98
N ASP A 18 -5.98 10.70 -20.79
CA ASP A 18 -6.99 10.28 -19.84
C ASP A 18 -8.39 10.74 -20.29
N PRO A 19 -9.41 9.87 -20.24
CA PRO A 19 -10.75 10.20 -20.73
C PRO A 19 -11.39 11.39 -20.01
N VAL A 20 -11.22 11.48 -18.68
CA VAL A 20 -11.80 12.58 -17.87
C VAL A 20 -11.09 13.90 -18.19
N VAL A 21 -9.75 13.90 -18.21
CA VAL A 21 -8.96 15.09 -18.55
C VAL A 21 -9.25 15.53 -19.99
N GLY A 22 -9.42 14.59 -20.91
CA GLY A 22 -9.85 14.86 -22.29
C GLY A 22 -11.23 15.53 -22.37
N ALA A 23 -12.20 15.07 -21.56
CA ALA A 23 -13.52 15.69 -21.49
C ALA A 23 -13.48 17.09 -20.85
N LEU A 24 -12.69 17.28 -19.78
CA LEU A 24 -12.46 18.60 -19.17
C LEU A 24 -11.84 19.59 -20.19
N LEU A 25 -10.90 19.12 -21.02
CA LEU A 25 -10.31 19.93 -22.09
C LEU A 25 -11.32 20.29 -23.21
N ALA A 26 -12.23 19.36 -23.52
CA ALA A 26 -13.29 19.61 -24.50
C ALA A 26 -14.27 20.70 -24.03
N LEU A 27 -14.62 20.69 -22.74
CA LEU A 27 -15.49 21.72 -22.15
C LEU A 27 -14.93 23.14 -22.23
N GLN A 28 -13.61 23.29 -22.21
CA GLN A 28 -12.97 24.61 -22.35
C GLN A 28 -13.06 25.21 -23.75
N LYS A 29 -13.15 24.39 -24.78
CA LYS A 29 -13.19 24.81 -26.18
C LYS A 29 -14.59 25.30 -26.60
N THR A 30 -15.59 25.10 -25.76
CA THR A 30 -16.92 25.61 -25.99
C THR A 30 -17.03 27.05 -25.49
N GLU A 31 -17.14 28.02 -26.39
CA GLU A 31 -17.09 29.47 -26.08
C GLU A 31 -18.32 30.01 -25.35
N THR A 32 -19.38 29.21 -25.20
CA THR A 32 -20.62 29.61 -24.52
C THR A 32 -20.92 28.68 -23.36
N ARG A 33 -20.94 29.23 -22.14
CA ARG A 33 -21.48 28.53 -20.98
C ARG A 33 -23.00 28.54 -21.04
N PRO A 34 -23.69 27.44 -21.38
CA PRO A 34 -25.13 27.39 -21.17
C PRO A 34 -25.35 27.32 -19.63
N ALA A 35 -26.11 28.27 -19.10
CA ALA A 35 -26.75 28.07 -17.83
C ALA A 35 -27.67 26.85 -18.00
N VAL A 36 -27.26 25.68 -17.51
CA VAL A 36 -28.10 24.49 -17.49
C VAL A 36 -29.17 24.69 -16.41
N THR A 37 -30.15 25.55 -16.73
CA THR A 37 -31.42 25.69 -16.03
C THR A 37 -32.30 24.48 -16.36
N GLY A 38 -32.07 23.32 -15.75
CA GLY A 38 -32.88 22.15 -16.12
C GLY A 38 -32.83 20.94 -15.18
N PHE A 39 -31.94 20.91 -14.21
CA PHE A 39 -31.91 19.81 -13.22
C PHE A 39 -32.43 20.21 -11.83
N THR A 40 -33.57 20.91 -11.79
CA THR A 40 -34.37 20.93 -10.56
C THR A 40 -35.34 19.77 -10.62
N GLY A 41 -35.17 18.79 -9.70
CA GLY A 41 -36.06 17.66 -9.53
C GLY A 41 -37.52 18.12 -9.34
N ARG A 42 -38.32 18.09 -10.41
CA ARG A 42 -39.77 18.14 -10.38
C ARG A 42 -40.27 16.73 -10.55
N THR A 43 -40.76 16.15 -9.49
CA THR A 43 -41.69 15.01 -9.52
C THR A 43 -42.84 15.37 -10.42
N ALA A 44 -42.91 14.75 -11.59
CA ALA A 44 -44.04 14.88 -12.50
C ALA A 44 -45.25 14.10 -11.97
N GLY A 45 -46.26 14.84 -11.51
CA GLY A 45 -47.60 14.31 -11.30
C GLY A 45 -48.26 14.02 -12.65
N PHE A 46 -48.82 12.83 -12.79
CA PHE A 46 -49.67 12.43 -13.90
C PHE A 46 -50.95 13.27 -13.93
N GLY A 47 -51.17 13.98 -15.04
CA GLY A 47 -52.41 14.67 -15.32
C GLY A 47 -52.75 14.53 -16.79
N THR A 48 -53.85 13.77 -17.07
CA THR A 48 -54.48 13.60 -18.37
C THR A 48 -55.21 14.87 -18.84
N GLY A 49 -55.09 15.23 -20.11
CA GLY A 49 -55.93 16.30 -20.71
C GLY A 49 -55.66 16.58 -22.19
N ASN A 50 -56.55 16.14 -23.02
CA ASN A 50 -56.72 16.39 -24.46
C ASN A 50 -56.77 17.88 -24.85
N GLY A 51 -56.30 18.22 -26.04
CA GLY A 51 -56.75 19.45 -26.74
C GLY A 51 -55.87 19.82 -27.92
N ALA A 52 -56.37 19.56 -29.11
CA ALA A 52 -55.81 19.96 -30.39
C ALA A 52 -55.96 21.46 -30.68
N SER A 53 -55.00 22.09 -31.39
CA SER A 53 -55.32 22.89 -32.59
C SER A 53 -54.04 23.39 -33.29
N ARG A 54 -54.13 23.39 -34.60
CA ARG A 54 -53.19 23.89 -35.65
C ARG A 54 -52.90 25.37 -35.53
N ASN A 55 -51.72 25.82 -35.95
CA ASN A 55 -51.49 26.51 -37.23
C ASN A 55 -50.00 26.95 -37.39
N GLU A 56 -49.59 26.72 -38.56
CA GLU A 56 -48.63 27.15 -39.53
C GLU A 56 -47.94 28.52 -39.35
N ASP A 57 -46.72 28.51 -39.94
CA ASP A 57 -45.94 29.51 -40.67
C ASP A 57 -44.82 30.24 -39.95
N GLY A 58 -43.62 30.13 -40.56
CA GLY A 58 -42.60 31.15 -40.54
C GLY A 58 -41.18 30.66 -40.38
N ALA A 59 -40.49 30.65 -41.47
CA ALA A 59 -39.10 30.27 -41.72
C ALA A 59 -38.03 31.05 -40.93
N ASP A 60 -36.81 30.46 -40.95
CA ASP A 60 -35.47 31.05 -40.75
C ASP A 60 -34.99 31.29 -39.31
N GLY A 61 -34.09 30.39 -38.88
CA GLY A 61 -33.31 30.50 -37.65
C GLY A 61 -32.37 29.33 -37.38
N ASP A 62 -31.81 28.69 -38.40
CA ASP A 62 -31.01 27.45 -38.31
C ASP A 62 -29.52 27.67 -37.99
N GLY A 63 -29.18 28.51 -37.02
CA GLY A 63 -27.78 28.75 -36.67
C GLY A 63 -27.43 28.62 -35.19
N HIS A 64 -28.44 28.77 -34.29
CA HIS A 64 -28.16 28.84 -32.86
C HIS A 64 -28.42 27.53 -32.10
N GLY A 65 -29.13 26.56 -32.65
CA GLY A 65 -29.47 25.31 -31.99
C GLY A 65 -28.32 24.31 -31.92
N ARG A 66 -27.48 24.23 -32.93
CA ARG A 66 -26.41 23.22 -33.03
C ARG A 66 -25.27 23.42 -32.05
N GLY A 67 -24.93 24.67 -31.68
CA GLY A 67 -23.89 24.97 -30.69
C GLY A 67 -24.32 24.60 -29.27
N ALA A 68 -25.52 24.97 -28.87
CA ALA A 68 -26.05 24.70 -27.53
C ALA A 68 -26.27 23.20 -27.26
N ASP A 69 -26.70 22.43 -28.28
CA ASP A 69 -26.86 20.98 -28.17
C ASP A 69 -25.50 20.26 -28.04
N ALA A 70 -24.47 20.71 -28.76
CA ALA A 70 -23.11 20.15 -28.66
C ALA A 70 -22.48 20.45 -27.30
N ASP A 71 -22.72 21.61 -26.71
CA ASP A 71 -22.21 21.98 -25.39
C ASP A 71 -22.89 21.13 -24.29
N VAL A 72 -24.19 20.92 -24.38
CA VAL A 72 -24.94 20.04 -23.43
C VAL A 72 -24.47 18.60 -23.52
N GLU A 73 -24.20 18.07 -24.72
CA GLU A 73 -23.71 16.72 -24.91
C GLU A 73 -22.30 16.57 -24.36
N THR A 74 -21.45 17.58 -24.47
CA THR A 74 -20.07 17.57 -23.89
C THR A 74 -20.10 17.57 -22.35
N VAL A 75 -20.94 18.40 -21.73
CA VAL A 75 -21.12 18.40 -20.27
C VAL A 75 -21.67 17.07 -19.78
N ALA A 76 -22.69 16.53 -20.44
CA ALA A 76 -23.27 15.24 -20.06
C ALA A 76 -22.26 14.08 -20.18
N SER A 77 -21.44 14.10 -21.23
CA SER A 77 -20.36 13.11 -21.43
C SER A 77 -19.28 13.21 -20.33
N CYS A 78 -18.88 14.42 -19.95
CA CYS A 78 -17.94 14.64 -18.86
C CYS A 78 -18.53 14.18 -17.50
N ALA A 79 -19.78 14.53 -17.23
CA ALA A 79 -20.49 14.12 -16.03
C ALA A 79 -20.62 12.58 -15.93
N ALA A 80 -20.89 11.89 -17.03
CA ALA A 80 -20.97 10.43 -17.07
C ALA A 80 -19.60 9.80 -16.73
N LEU A 81 -18.51 10.30 -17.31
CA LEU A 81 -17.15 9.83 -17.01
C LEU A 81 -16.76 10.10 -15.55
N LEU A 82 -17.07 11.29 -15.03
CA LEU A 82 -16.81 11.62 -13.62
C LEU A 82 -17.59 10.69 -12.67
N THR A 83 -18.86 10.41 -12.96
CA THR A 83 -19.69 9.46 -12.18
C THR A 83 -19.07 8.06 -12.21
N GLU A 84 -18.71 7.56 -13.41
CA GLU A 84 -18.08 6.25 -13.56
C GLU A 84 -16.80 6.13 -12.72
N GLN A 85 -15.93 7.15 -12.81
CA GLN A 85 -14.66 7.13 -12.07
C GLN A 85 -14.87 7.37 -10.58
N ALA A 86 -15.83 8.19 -10.18
CA ALA A 86 -16.15 8.41 -8.77
C ALA A 86 -16.62 7.12 -8.09
N GLU A 87 -17.54 6.38 -8.71
CA GLU A 87 -18.02 5.09 -8.18
C GLU A 87 -16.93 4.02 -8.20
N LYS A 88 -16.13 3.96 -9.28
CA LYS A 88 -15.07 2.96 -9.44
C LYS A 88 -13.92 3.15 -8.44
N LEU A 89 -13.57 4.39 -8.15
CA LEU A 89 -12.43 4.75 -7.30
C LEU A 89 -12.85 5.21 -5.89
N GLY A 90 -14.15 5.23 -5.59
CA GLY A 90 -14.66 5.65 -4.29
C GLY A 90 -14.41 7.14 -3.98
N LEU A 91 -14.38 8.02 -5.02
CA LEU A 91 -14.03 9.43 -4.85
C LEU A 91 -15.12 10.22 -4.13
N GLN A 92 -14.73 11.00 -3.14
CA GLN A 92 -15.64 11.79 -2.32
C GLN A 92 -15.43 13.28 -2.48
N GLY A 93 -16.48 14.08 -2.20
CA GLY A 93 -16.41 15.54 -2.16
C GLY A 93 -16.30 16.15 -3.55
N ASN A 94 -15.30 17.02 -3.77
CA ASN A 94 -15.00 17.60 -5.08
C ASN A 94 -14.39 16.54 -6.00
N VAL A 95 -15.20 15.95 -6.89
CA VAL A 95 -14.81 14.80 -7.73
C VAL A 95 -13.69 15.17 -8.72
N VAL A 96 -13.70 16.36 -9.28
CA VAL A 96 -12.63 16.78 -10.23
C VAL A 96 -11.29 16.87 -9.51
N ARG A 97 -11.26 17.51 -8.32
CA ARG A 97 -10.07 17.56 -7.48
C ARG A 97 -9.62 16.16 -7.08
N ALA A 98 -10.53 15.34 -6.55
CA ALA A 98 -10.23 13.98 -6.09
C ALA A 98 -9.67 13.12 -7.22
N TYR A 99 -10.22 13.21 -8.42
CA TYR A 99 -9.72 12.50 -9.59
C TYR A 99 -8.32 12.94 -10.02
N LEU A 100 -8.07 14.26 -10.05
CA LEU A 100 -6.73 14.78 -10.38
C LEU A 100 -5.69 14.39 -9.31
N LEU A 101 -6.09 14.29 -8.04
CA LEU A 101 -5.23 13.78 -6.98
C LEU A 101 -4.88 12.31 -7.20
N GLU A 102 -5.82 11.48 -7.69
CA GLU A 102 -5.53 10.11 -8.07
C GLU A 102 -4.50 10.02 -9.19
N LEU A 103 -4.65 10.81 -10.24
CA LEU A 103 -3.68 10.86 -11.35
C LEU A 103 -2.30 11.34 -10.90
N LEU A 104 -2.25 12.35 -10.01
CA LEU A 104 -0.99 12.82 -9.41
C LEU A 104 -0.39 11.75 -8.47
N ALA A 105 -1.18 11.09 -7.64
CA ALA A 105 -0.68 10.03 -6.75
C ALA A 105 -0.18 8.80 -7.52
N ASP A 106 -0.81 8.46 -8.64
CA ASP A 106 -0.34 7.41 -9.55
C ASP A 106 0.98 7.79 -10.22
N GLY A 107 1.18 9.08 -10.52
CA GLY A 107 2.45 9.62 -10.98
C GLY A 107 2.97 9.00 -12.27
N ASP A 108 2.09 8.60 -13.19
CA ASP A 108 2.51 8.06 -14.50
C ASP A 108 2.97 9.15 -15.46
N PHE A 109 4.05 9.85 -15.11
CA PHE A 109 4.69 10.87 -15.93
C PHE A 109 6.18 11.03 -15.59
N ALA A 110 6.95 11.56 -16.55
CA ALA A 110 8.43 11.53 -16.54
C ALA A 110 9.07 12.16 -15.29
N VAL A 111 8.51 13.23 -14.73
CA VAL A 111 9.07 13.89 -13.54
C VAL A 111 8.91 12.99 -12.30
N ALA A 112 7.74 12.36 -12.11
CA ALA A 112 7.50 11.44 -11.01
C ALA A 112 8.38 10.19 -11.13
N GLU A 113 8.53 9.66 -12.34
CA GLU A 113 9.44 8.53 -12.63
C GLU A 113 10.89 8.87 -12.29
N ALA A 114 11.36 10.07 -12.68
CA ALA A 114 12.72 10.50 -12.41
C ALA A 114 12.98 10.68 -10.91
N VAL A 115 12.03 11.22 -10.15
CA VAL A 115 12.12 11.32 -8.68
C VAL A 115 12.16 9.95 -8.03
N GLU A 116 11.32 9.02 -8.48
CA GLU A 116 11.31 7.65 -7.96
C GLU A 116 12.66 6.94 -8.22
N GLN A 117 13.20 7.08 -9.42
CA GLN A 117 14.48 6.47 -9.81
C GLN A 117 15.68 7.07 -9.10
N THR A 118 15.69 8.39 -8.87
CA THR A 118 16.86 9.08 -8.31
C THR A 118 16.76 9.33 -6.81
N GLY A 119 15.55 9.40 -6.26
CA GLY A 119 15.31 9.84 -4.89
C GLY A 119 15.58 11.32 -4.65
N ALA A 120 15.76 12.11 -5.72
CA ALA A 120 16.18 13.52 -5.65
C ALA A 120 15.26 14.43 -6.46
N ILE A 121 15.11 15.67 -6.00
CA ILE A 121 14.34 16.72 -6.67
C ILE A 121 15.32 17.66 -7.39
N GLY A 122 15.22 17.71 -8.72
CA GLY A 122 15.98 18.67 -9.53
C GLY A 122 15.23 20.00 -9.70
N ALA A 123 15.94 21.13 -9.65
CA ALA A 123 15.34 22.46 -9.80
C ALA A 123 14.56 22.65 -11.13
N SER A 124 14.96 21.97 -12.20
CA SER A 124 14.24 21.99 -13.48
C SER A 124 12.94 21.18 -13.41
N MET A 125 12.92 20.07 -12.70
CA MET A 125 11.71 19.26 -12.46
C MET A 125 10.66 20.05 -11.71
N GLU A 126 11.08 20.74 -10.63
CA GLU A 126 10.21 21.61 -9.84
C GLU A 126 9.57 22.71 -10.70
N LYS A 127 10.37 23.39 -11.53
CA LYS A 127 9.87 24.44 -12.42
C LYS A 127 8.89 23.92 -13.50
N ILE A 128 9.18 22.77 -14.10
CA ILE A 128 8.32 22.16 -15.13
C ILE A 128 6.99 21.72 -14.50
N LEU A 129 7.05 21.07 -13.34
CA LEU A 129 5.83 20.65 -12.63
C LEU A 129 5.02 21.86 -12.12
N ALA A 130 5.69 22.93 -11.65
CA ALA A 130 5.02 24.16 -11.24
C ALA A 130 4.27 24.82 -12.42
N ALA A 131 4.84 24.82 -13.62
CA ALA A 131 4.15 25.29 -14.81
C ALA A 131 2.90 24.46 -15.12
N ASP A 132 2.97 23.13 -15.01
CA ASP A 132 1.81 22.27 -15.23
C ASP A 132 0.76 22.45 -14.12
N LEU A 133 1.18 22.57 -12.85
CA LEU A 133 0.27 22.84 -11.76
C LEU A 133 -0.39 24.22 -11.85
N THR A 134 0.26 25.19 -12.49
CA THR A 134 -0.40 26.48 -12.81
C THR A 134 -1.61 26.27 -13.71
N LEU A 135 -1.52 25.34 -14.67
CA LEU A 135 -2.64 24.98 -15.54
C LEU A 135 -3.71 24.14 -14.84
N LEU A 136 -3.30 23.25 -13.93
CA LEU A 136 -4.20 22.39 -13.15
C LEU A 136 -4.82 23.12 -11.96
N TRP A 137 -4.27 24.26 -11.53
CA TRP A 137 -4.63 24.94 -10.28
C TRP A 137 -6.11 25.25 -10.14
N PRO A 138 -6.81 25.82 -11.16
CA PRO A 138 -8.24 26.07 -11.06
C PRO A 138 -9.05 24.80 -10.80
N TYR A 139 -8.66 23.67 -11.41
CA TYR A 139 -9.34 22.39 -11.22
C TYR A 139 -9.10 21.76 -9.84
N LEU A 140 -7.98 22.10 -9.21
CA LEU A 140 -7.63 21.65 -7.87
C LEU A 140 -8.24 22.52 -6.76
N THR A 141 -8.59 23.77 -7.07
CA THR A 141 -9.01 24.76 -6.03
C THR A 141 -10.46 25.20 -6.15
N GLU A 142 -11.05 25.16 -7.34
CA GLU A 142 -12.43 25.56 -7.56
C GLU A 142 -13.40 24.38 -7.52
N LEU A 143 -14.68 24.67 -7.28
CA LEU A 143 -15.72 23.63 -7.29
C LEU A 143 -16.09 23.24 -8.70
N PRO A 144 -16.41 21.95 -8.96
CA PRO A 144 -16.85 21.45 -10.27
C PRO A 144 -18.05 22.21 -10.85
N SER A 145 -18.95 22.72 -10.01
CA SER A 145 -20.10 23.52 -10.44
C SER A 145 -19.73 24.74 -11.25
N ALA A 146 -18.58 25.34 -11.01
CA ALA A 146 -18.09 26.47 -11.79
C ALA A 146 -17.73 26.10 -13.24
N LEU A 147 -17.41 24.81 -13.51
CA LEU A 147 -17.08 24.28 -14.81
C LEU A 147 -18.27 23.57 -15.48
N LEU A 148 -18.98 22.74 -14.70
CA LEU A 148 -20.02 21.85 -15.21
C LEU A 148 -21.43 22.46 -15.18
N GLY A 149 -21.62 23.57 -14.45
CA GLY A 149 -22.93 24.20 -14.30
C GLY A 149 -23.91 23.41 -13.41
N THR A 150 -23.43 22.39 -12.70
CA THR A 150 -24.19 21.57 -11.74
C THR A 150 -23.37 21.31 -10.49
N ASP A 151 -23.99 21.31 -9.33
CA ASP A 151 -23.39 21.10 -8.00
C ASP A 151 -23.29 19.61 -7.60
N LEU A 152 -23.77 18.70 -8.45
CA LEU A 152 -23.77 17.25 -8.19
C LEU A 152 -22.38 16.67 -7.84
N PHE A 153 -21.32 17.27 -8.34
CA PHE A 153 -19.93 16.81 -8.17
C PHE A 153 -19.13 17.61 -7.13
N ASP A 154 -19.75 18.61 -6.50
CA ASP A 154 -19.10 19.46 -5.48
C ASP A 154 -18.95 18.71 -4.15
N HIS A 155 -19.94 17.87 -3.79
CA HIS A 155 -20.02 17.09 -2.57
C HIS A 155 -20.51 15.67 -2.86
N TYR A 156 -19.83 14.96 -3.71
CA TYR A 156 -20.20 13.62 -4.16
C TYR A 156 -19.97 12.59 -3.05
N GLU A 157 -20.92 11.66 -2.90
CA GLU A 157 -20.86 10.53 -1.97
C GLU A 157 -21.01 9.23 -2.77
N PRO A 158 -19.92 8.47 -3.02
CA PRO A 158 -19.97 7.20 -3.74
C PRO A 158 -20.58 6.10 -2.89
N ALA A 159 -21.06 5.02 -3.54
CA ALA A 159 -21.64 3.86 -2.84
C ALA A 159 -20.63 3.17 -1.89
N GLU A 160 -19.38 3.09 -2.28
CA GLU A 160 -18.28 2.55 -1.48
C GLU A 160 -17.11 3.56 -1.47
N PRO A 161 -17.04 4.43 -0.43
CA PRO A 161 -15.96 5.38 -0.32
C PRO A 161 -14.60 4.69 -0.14
N ASP A 162 -13.59 5.11 -0.92
CA ASP A 162 -12.19 4.71 -0.73
C ASP A 162 -11.41 5.83 -0.04
N ASP A 163 -10.72 5.50 1.05
CA ASP A 163 -9.82 6.39 1.76
C ASP A 163 -8.37 5.96 1.50
N CYS A 164 -7.93 6.11 0.24
CA CYS A 164 -6.56 5.79 -0.13
C CYS A 164 -5.56 6.67 0.64
N PRO A 165 -4.69 6.09 1.49
CA PRO A 165 -3.77 6.89 2.30
C PRO A 165 -2.78 7.72 1.46
N ALA A 166 -2.48 7.31 0.22
CA ALA A 166 -1.59 8.06 -0.67
C ALA A 166 -2.24 9.35 -1.15
N THR A 167 -3.48 9.25 -1.64
CA THR A 167 -4.25 10.40 -2.14
C THR A 167 -4.56 11.37 -1.01
N ARG A 168 -4.98 10.86 0.15
CA ARG A 168 -5.24 11.71 1.33
C ARG A 168 -4.00 12.51 1.76
N ARG A 169 -2.82 11.89 1.86
CA ARG A 169 -1.58 12.61 2.20
C ARG A 169 -1.21 13.66 1.17
N LEU A 170 -1.44 13.37 -0.11
CA LEU A 170 -1.21 14.32 -1.18
C LEU A 170 -2.21 15.48 -1.12
N ASP A 171 -3.48 15.19 -0.83
CA ASP A 171 -4.52 16.21 -0.65
C ASP A 171 -4.19 17.16 0.51
N GLU A 172 -3.79 16.61 1.67
CA GLU A 172 -3.34 17.39 2.82
C GLU A 172 -2.16 18.32 2.46
N ALA A 173 -1.18 17.80 1.72
CA ALA A 173 -0.01 18.56 1.30
C ALA A 173 -0.36 19.67 0.30
N LEU A 174 -1.27 19.41 -0.64
CA LEU A 174 -1.75 20.41 -1.60
C LEU A 174 -2.70 21.43 -0.98
N ALA A 175 -3.49 21.04 0.02
CA ALA A 175 -4.35 21.97 0.75
C ALA A 175 -3.55 23.03 1.53
N ALA A 176 -2.32 22.70 1.94
CA ALA A 176 -1.41 23.63 2.60
C ALA A 176 -0.64 24.56 1.64
N ALA A 177 -0.69 24.29 0.33
CA ALA A 177 0.01 25.09 -0.67
C ALA A 177 -0.80 26.32 -1.09
N GLU A 178 -0.16 27.49 -1.06
CA GLU A 178 -0.77 28.77 -1.43
C GLU A 178 -0.49 29.17 -2.89
N SER A 179 0.41 28.43 -3.55
CA SER A 179 0.77 28.69 -4.96
C SER A 179 1.11 27.40 -5.71
N PRO A 180 1.03 27.40 -7.05
CA PRO A 180 1.44 26.27 -7.88
C PRO A 180 2.90 25.80 -7.65
N GLU A 181 3.81 26.71 -7.31
CA GLU A 181 5.20 26.41 -7.01
C GLU A 181 5.33 25.63 -5.69
N GLN A 182 4.60 26.06 -4.67
CA GLN A 182 4.54 25.32 -3.39
C GLN A 182 3.89 23.95 -3.59
N ALA A 183 2.82 23.89 -4.37
CA ALA A 183 2.16 22.65 -4.72
C ALA A 183 3.10 21.67 -5.46
N ALA A 184 3.88 22.17 -6.45
CA ALA A 184 4.85 21.36 -7.18
C ALA A 184 5.89 20.75 -6.22
N ARG A 185 6.40 21.54 -5.30
CA ARG A 185 7.35 21.06 -4.29
C ARG A 185 6.72 20.02 -3.38
N ALA A 186 5.49 20.26 -2.91
CA ALA A 186 4.76 19.28 -2.09
C ALA A 186 4.54 17.94 -2.80
N VAL A 187 4.18 17.97 -4.08
CA VAL A 187 4.03 16.76 -4.91
C VAL A 187 5.36 16.02 -5.06
N LEU A 188 6.46 16.71 -5.34
CA LEU A 188 7.77 16.09 -5.48
C LEU A 188 8.28 15.50 -4.16
N GLU A 189 8.11 16.19 -3.05
CA GLU A 189 8.43 15.69 -1.70
C GLU A 189 7.58 14.47 -1.34
N HIS A 190 6.31 14.44 -1.77
CA HIS A 190 5.44 13.27 -1.63
C HIS A 190 6.04 12.05 -2.35
N TYR A 191 6.50 12.20 -3.60
CA TYR A 191 7.12 11.09 -4.32
C TYR A 191 8.41 10.60 -3.69
N VAL A 192 9.27 11.53 -3.22
CA VAL A 192 10.49 11.15 -2.48
C VAL A 192 10.12 10.33 -1.24
N ARG A 193 9.14 10.77 -0.47
CA ARG A 193 8.80 10.16 0.81
C ARG A 193 7.97 8.89 0.66
N TYR A 194 6.91 8.93 -0.13
CA TYR A 194 5.94 7.84 -0.21
C TYR A 194 6.03 7.02 -1.50
N GLY A 195 6.65 7.55 -2.56
CA GLY A 195 6.67 6.96 -3.89
C GLY A 195 5.46 7.35 -4.73
N ARG A 196 5.24 6.63 -5.82
CA ARG A 196 4.09 6.78 -6.73
C ARG A 196 3.38 5.45 -6.95
N GLY A 197 2.16 5.49 -7.47
CA GLY A 197 1.39 4.31 -7.85
C GLY A 197 1.32 3.27 -6.74
N LEU A 198 1.67 2.04 -7.06
CA LEU A 198 1.63 0.92 -6.11
C LEU A 198 2.48 1.18 -4.85
N PHE A 199 3.66 1.78 -5.00
CA PHE A 199 4.55 2.02 -3.86
C PHE A 199 4.06 3.12 -2.92
N ALA A 200 3.21 4.05 -3.41
CA ALA A 200 2.55 5.03 -2.57
C ALA A 200 1.35 4.44 -1.82
N ARG A 201 0.60 3.53 -2.47
CA ARG A 201 -0.65 2.95 -1.95
C ARG A 201 -0.39 1.86 -0.89
N TYR A 202 0.53 0.94 -1.16
CA TYR A 202 0.70 -0.27 -0.36
C TYR A 202 1.96 -0.27 0.50
N LYS A 203 1.85 -0.81 1.70
CA LYS A 203 2.98 -1.04 2.63
C LYS A 203 3.71 -2.35 2.31
N ALA A 204 2.97 -3.32 1.77
CA ALA A 204 3.46 -4.66 1.51
C ALA A 204 2.99 -5.18 0.15
N PHE A 205 3.80 -6.06 -0.42
CA PHE A 205 3.64 -6.61 -1.76
C PHE A 205 3.85 -8.12 -1.74
N ARG A 206 3.33 -8.77 -2.76
CA ARG A 206 3.62 -10.16 -3.15
C ARG A 206 3.81 -10.22 -4.65
N LEU A 207 4.29 -11.35 -5.15
CA LEU A 207 4.25 -11.63 -6.58
C LEU A 207 2.97 -12.38 -6.94
N ASP A 208 2.42 -12.07 -8.11
CA ASP A 208 1.40 -12.89 -8.74
C ASP A 208 2.01 -14.10 -9.47
N GLU A 209 1.18 -14.88 -10.17
CA GLU A 209 1.57 -16.10 -10.89
C GLU A 209 2.56 -15.86 -12.05
N ILE A 210 2.64 -14.61 -12.54
CA ILE A 210 3.53 -14.18 -13.63
C ILE A 210 4.63 -13.25 -13.15
N ALA A 211 4.94 -13.31 -11.84
CA ALA A 211 5.99 -12.58 -11.16
C ALA A 211 5.86 -11.03 -11.20
N ARG A 212 4.65 -10.49 -11.26
CA ARG A 212 4.41 -9.05 -11.12
C ARG A 212 4.18 -8.68 -9.66
N LEU A 213 4.63 -7.50 -9.28
CA LEU A 213 4.35 -6.92 -7.96
C LEU A 213 2.86 -6.57 -7.83
N VAL A 214 2.23 -7.10 -6.78
CA VAL A 214 0.84 -6.82 -6.42
C VAL A 214 0.81 -6.37 -4.97
N GLY A 215 0.10 -5.26 -4.69
CA GLY A 215 -0.10 -4.78 -3.32
C GLY A 215 -0.91 -5.77 -2.49
N ILE A 216 -0.59 -5.86 -1.21
CA ILE A 216 -1.34 -6.66 -0.23
C ILE A 216 -2.32 -5.75 0.49
N GLU A 217 -3.62 -6.02 0.30
CA GLU A 217 -4.70 -5.32 0.98
C GLU A 217 -5.84 -6.29 1.33
N PRO A 218 -6.39 -6.27 2.56
CA PRO A 218 -5.90 -5.46 3.68
C PRO A 218 -4.55 -5.97 4.22
N PHE A 219 -3.61 -5.05 4.49
CA PHE A 219 -2.41 -5.37 5.23
C PHE A 219 -2.65 -5.03 6.71
N PRO A 220 -2.67 -6.01 7.63
CA PRO A 220 -3.01 -5.77 9.03
C PRO A 220 -2.07 -4.75 9.67
N ASP A 221 -2.63 -3.83 10.44
CA ASP A 221 -1.84 -2.85 11.20
C ASP A 221 -1.26 -3.50 12.45
N PHE A 222 -0.02 -3.93 12.34
CA PHE A 222 0.75 -4.53 13.43
C PHE A 222 1.46 -3.43 14.22
N ALA A 223 0.93 -3.09 15.39
CA ALA A 223 1.60 -2.11 16.24
C ALA A 223 2.89 -2.72 16.85
N TRP A 224 4.00 -2.00 16.67
CA TRP A 224 5.31 -2.39 17.20
C TRP A 224 5.29 -2.61 18.73
N ASP A 225 4.53 -1.79 19.43
CA ASP A 225 4.42 -1.82 20.90
C ASP A 225 3.55 -2.98 21.43
N ASP A 226 2.78 -3.63 20.55
CA ASP A 226 2.03 -4.84 20.91
C ASP A 226 2.88 -6.11 20.92
N LEU A 227 4.11 -6.04 20.42
CA LEU A 227 5.08 -7.12 20.52
C LEU A 227 5.68 -7.15 21.92
N ILE A 228 5.09 -7.94 22.79
CA ILE A 228 5.53 -8.12 24.17
C ILE A 228 6.77 -9.01 24.24
N GLY A 229 7.75 -8.62 25.05
CA GLY A 229 9.02 -9.32 25.17
C GLY A 229 10.01 -8.98 24.05
N TYR A 230 11.10 -9.74 24.02
CA TYR A 230 12.14 -9.68 22.96
C TYR A 230 12.79 -8.32 22.77
N GLN A 231 13.01 -7.55 23.84
CA GLN A 231 13.48 -6.16 23.74
C GLN A 231 14.83 -6.04 23.02
N ALA A 232 15.78 -6.96 23.28
CA ALA A 232 17.06 -6.96 22.60
C ALA A 232 16.93 -7.26 21.10
N GLN A 233 16.12 -8.26 20.74
CA GLN A 233 15.86 -8.62 19.33
C GLN A 233 15.13 -7.49 18.59
N LYS A 234 14.13 -6.89 19.22
CA LYS A 234 13.39 -5.73 18.67
C LYS A 234 14.33 -4.54 18.45
N ALA A 235 15.17 -4.21 19.43
CA ALA A 235 16.11 -3.10 19.32
C ALA A 235 17.13 -3.33 18.18
N ALA A 236 17.70 -4.55 18.09
CA ALA A 236 18.65 -4.90 17.05
C ALA A 236 18.00 -4.90 15.65
N LEU A 237 16.78 -5.45 15.52
CA LEU A 237 16.04 -5.47 14.26
C LEU A 237 15.70 -4.05 13.80
N LEU A 238 15.22 -3.20 14.71
CA LEU A 238 14.89 -1.81 14.42
C LEU A 238 16.13 -1.02 14.00
N LEU A 239 17.21 -1.08 14.79
CA LEU A 239 18.45 -0.38 14.50
C LEU A 239 19.03 -0.77 13.12
N ASN A 240 19.09 -2.08 12.82
CA ASN A 240 19.56 -2.56 11.51
C ASN A 240 18.73 -2.00 10.36
N THR A 241 17.41 -1.85 10.56
CA THR A 241 16.52 -1.33 9.51
C THR A 241 16.60 0.20 9.40
N GLU A 242 16.74 0.93 10.51
CA GLU A 242 16.96 2.38 10.52
C GLU A 242 18.32 2.72 9.88
N ASP A 243 19.37 1.94 10.11
CA ASP A 243 20.66 2.09 9.44
C ASP A 243 20.53 1.84 7.94
N PHE A 244 19.76 0.84 7.53
CA PHE A 244 19.46 0.57 6.13
C PHE A 244 18.74 1.75 5.45
N LEU A 245 17.70 2.29 6.08
CA LEU A 245 16.96 3.45 5.57
C LEU A 245 17.86 4.68 5.43
N ALA A 246 18.75 4.88 6.39
CA ALA A 246 19.71 5.99 6.39
C ALA A 246 20.91 5.78 5.46
N GLY A 247 21.02 4.63 4.78
CA GLY A 247 22.15 4.31 3.91
C GLY A 247 23.49 4.09 4.62
N ARG A 248 23.48 3.78 5.93
CA ARG A 248 24.69 3.54 6.75
C ARG A 248 25.24 2.12 6.66
N GLY A 249 24.61 1.28 5.85
CA GLY A 249 24.92 -0.14 5.75
C GLY A 249 24.13 -0.95 6.76
N ALA A 250 23.68 -2.13 6.33
CA ALA A 250 22.88 -3.04 7.16
C ALA A 250 23.01 -4.47 6.66
N ASN A 251 22.60 -5.42 7.47
CA ASN A 251 22.73 -6.84 7.18
C ASN A 251 21.40 -7.48 6.81
N ASN A 252 21.45 -8.55 6.02
CA ASN A 252 20.36 -9.50 5.93
C ASN A 252 20.11 -10.13 7.30
N VAL A 253 18.85 -10.42 7.64
CA VAL A 253 18.44 -10.87 8.98
C VAL A 253 17.77 -12.23 8.93
N LEU A 254 18.22 -13.12 9.82
CA LEU A 254 17.55 -14.40 10.07
C LEU A 254 16.99 -14.44 11.50
N LEU A 255 15.67 -14.54 11.60
CA LEU A 255 14.95 -14.69 12.86
C LEU A 255 14.65 -16.19 13.10
N THR A 256 15.26 -16.79 14.09
CA THR A 256 15.08 -18.21 14.44
C THR A 256 14.31 -18.37 15.74
N GLY A 257 13.72 -19.54 15.96
CA GLY A 257 13.06 -19.89 17.22
C GLY A 257 11.71 -20.57 17.06
N ALA A 258 11.07 -20.91 18.17
CA ALA A 258 9.84 -21.69 18.18
C ALA A 258 8.68 -21.01 17.42
N ARG A 259 7.70 -21.82 16.98
CA ARG A 259 6.48 -21.30 16.35
C ARG A 259 5.67 -20.43 17.32
N GLY A 260 5.05 -19.39 16.79
CA GLY A 260 4.18 -18.50 17.58
C GLY A 260 4.92 -17.51 18.50
N THR A 261 6.23 -17.34 18.37
CA THR A 261 7.02 -16.38 19.17
C THR A 261 7.02 -14.96 18.61
N GLY A 262 6.30 -14.69 17.50
CA GLY A 262 6.15 -13.34 16.96
C GLY A 262 7.21 -12.92 15.93
N LYS A 263 8.07 -13.82 15.43
CA LYS A 263 9.10 -13.52 14.41
C LYS A 263 8.53 -12.80 13.19
N SER A 264 7.57 -13.42 12.50
CA SER A 264 6.92 -12.86 11.31
C SER A 264 6.15 -11.59 11.64
N THR A 265 5.52 -11.52 12.81
CA THR A 265 4.82 -10.34 13.30
C THR A 265 5.79 -9.17 13.50
N ALA A 266 7.01 -9.42 14.00
CA ALA A 266 8.03 -8.40 14.18
C ALA A 266 8.44 -7.75 12.85
N VAL A 267 8.66 -8.54 11.80
CA VAL A 267 8.98 -8.03 10.46
C VAL A 267 7.81 -7.22 9.88
N LYS A 268 6.58 -7.71 10.01
CA LYS A 268 5.38 -7.01 9.54
C LYS A 268 5.12 -5.71 10.31
N ALA A 269 5.29 -5.72 11.63
CA ALA A 269 5.17 -4.52 12.46
C ALA A 269 6.23 -3.46 12.14
N LEU A 270 7.45 -3.91 11.80
CA LEU A 270 8.51 -3.03 11.34
C LEU A 270 8.14 -2.33 10.03
N ALA A 271 7.56 -3.06 9.07
CA ALA A 271 7.07 -2.49 7.82
C ALA A 271 5.96 -1.45 8.05
N CYS A 272 5.02 -1.70 8.98
CA CYS A 272 4.01 -0.72 9.36
C CYS A 272 4.63 0.54 9.97
N ARG A 273 5.57 0.38 10.91
CA ARG A 273 6.23 1.46 11.64
C ARG A 273 7.04 2.39 10.73
N LEU A 274 7.83 1.81 9.82
CA LEU A 274 8.79 2.54 8.99
C LEU A 274 8.30 2.84 7.56
N HIS A 275 7.04 2.53 7.25
CA HIS A 275 6.45 2.83 5.94
C HIS A 275 6.59 4.30 5.56
N GLY A 276 6.32 5.22 6.50
CA GLY A 276 6.45 6.67 6.31
C GLY A 276 7.87 7.15 6.06
N GLU A 277 8.89 6.32 6.37
CA GLU A 277 10.30 6.57 6.11
C GLU A 277 10.80 5.93 4.81
N GLY A 278 9.88 5.39 4.00
CA GLY A 278 10.17 4.83 2.69
C GLY A 278 10.40 3.32 2.67
N LEU A 279 10.17 2.61 3.78
CA LEU A 279 10.27 1.15 3.81
C LEU A 279 9.08 0.48 3.12
N ARG A 280 9.36 -0.59 2.36
CA ARG A 280 8.36 -1.46 1.74
C ARG A 280 8.69 -2.92 2.03
N LEU A 281 7.67 -3.75 2.20
CA LEU A 281 7.81 -5.18 2.43
C LEU A 281 7.41 -5.95 1.17
N LEU A 282 8.27 -6.81 0.66
CA LEU A 282 7.93 -7.77 -0.41
C LEU A 282 7.97 -9.18 0.17
N GLN A 283 6.82 -9.81 0.33
CA GLN A 283 6.75 -11.21 0.74
C GLN A 283 6.89 -12.11 -0.47
N LEU A 284 7.83 -13.05 -0.40
CA LEU A 284 7.99 -14.11 -1.39
C LEU A 284 7.73 -15.48 -0.77
N GLU A 285 7.05 -16.31 -1.54
CA GLU A 285 6.93 -17.73 -1.26
C GLU A 285 8.20 -18.46 -1.75
N ARG A 286 8.45 -19.64 -1.20
CA ARG A 286 9.68 -20.38 -1.49
C ARG A 286 9.86 -20.73 -2.97
N ASP A 287 8.81 -21.16 -3.65
CA ASP A 287 8.80 -21.49 -5.08
C ASP A 287 8.99 -20.28 -6.00
N GLN A 288 8.85 -19.07 -5.45
CA GLN A 288 9.07 -17.80 -6.15
C GLN A 288 10.54 -17.34 -6.10
N LEU A 289 11.42 -18.01 -5.37
CA LEU A 289 12.86 -17.67 -5.30
C LEU A 289 13.54 -17.72 -6.68
N LYS A 290 13.05 -18.49 -7.61
CA LYS A 290 13.50 -18.51 -9.02
C LYS A 290 13.37 -17.16 -9.72
N TRP A 291 12.47 -16.27 -9.24
CA TRP A 291 12.20 -14.96 -9.81
C TRP A 291 13.10 -13.84 -9.21
N LEU A 292 13.96 -14.15 -8.24
CA LEU A 292 14.84 -13.17 -7.60
C LEU A 292 15.59 -12.27 -8.58
N PRO A 293 16.19 -12.78 -9.70
CA PRO A 293 16.88 -11.90 -10.64
C PRO A 293 15.97 -10.82 -11.24
N SER A 294 14.75 -11.17 -11.63
CA SER A 294 13.77 -10.21 -12.18
C SER A 294 13.29 -9.22 -11.12
N VAL A 295 13.08 -9.70 -9.88
CA VAL A 295 12.71 -8.86 -8.74
C VAL A 295 13.83 -7.86 -8.43
N TRP A 296 15.10 -8.28 -8.43
CA TRP A 296 16.24 -7.39 -8.25
C TRP A 296 16.28 -6.28 -9.30
N GLU A 297 16.06 -6.62 -10.56
CA GLU A 297 16.03 -5.65 -11.65
C GLU A 297 14.90 -4.62 -11.45
N GLU A 298 13.70 -5.07 -11.08
CA GLU A 298 12.55 -4.20 -10.84
C GLU A 298 12.78 -3.27 -9.65
N LEU A 299 13.17 -3.82 -8.48
CA LEU A 299 13.37 -3.04 -7.27
C LEU A 299 14.57 -2.10 -7.36
N SER A 300 15.62 -2.45 -8.10
CA SER A 300 16.80 -1.60 -8.29
C SER A 300 16.50 -0.27 -8.99
N ARG A 301 15.40 -0.22 -9.75
CA ARG A 301 14.93 0.99 -10.44
C ARG A 301 14.24 1.99 -9.51
N VAL A 302 13.80 1.53 -8.32
CA VAL A 302 13.06 2.35 -7.35
C VAL A 302 13.99 2.77 -6.21
N ARG A 303 14.94 3.67 -6.49
CA ARG A 303 15.98 4.09 -5.53
C ARG A 303 15.43 4.94 -4.39
N SER A 304 14.27 5.58 -4.59
CA SER A 304 13.60 6.37 -3.56
C SER A 304 13.06 5.53 -2.40
N LYS A 305 12.99 4.20 -2.55
CA LYS A 305 12.45 3.28 -1.56
C LYS A 305 13.46 2.22 -1.17
N LYS A 306 13.32 1.75 0.08
CA LYS A 306 14.06 0.61 0.62
C LYS A 306 13.10 -0.57 0.80
N PHE A 307 13.55 -1.76 0.44
CA PHE A 307 12.74 -2.97 0.43
C PHE A 307 13.28 -4.01 1.40
N ILE A 308 12.40 -4.60 2.19
CA ILE A 308 12.65 -5.86 2.87
C ILE A 308 12.00 -6.96 2.05
N LEU A 309 12.82 -7.82 1.45
CA LEU A 309 12.37 -9.09 0.88
C LEU A 309 12.17 -10.08 2.03
N PHE A 310 10.93 -10.45 2.27
CA PHE A 310 10.54 -11.25 3.41
C PHE A 310 10.25 -12.70 3.02
N LEU A 311 10.99 -13.63 3.61
CA LEU A 311 10.84 -15.07 3.46
C LEU A 311 10.33 -15.65 4.77
N ASP A 312 9.05 -16.00 4.83
CA ASP A 312 8.42 -16.51 6.05
C ASP A 312 8.49 -18.04 6.13
N ASP A 313 8.81 -18.56 7.31
CA ASP A 313 8.95 -20.00 7.63
C ASP A 313 9.95 -20.75 6.72
N LEU A 314 11.10 -20.11 6.46
CA LEU A 314 12.14 -20.64 5.57
C LEU A 314 12.73 -21.93 6.12
N SER A 315 12.65 -23.00 5.35
CA SER A 315 13.28 -24.28 5.61
C SER A 315 13.49 -25.02 4.29
N PHE A 316 14.63 -25.64 4.11
CA PHE A 316 14.95 -26.42 2.93
C PHE A 316 15.14 -27.90 3.26
N ASP A 317 14.84 -28.75 2.31
CA ASP A 317 15.26 -30.14 2.30
C ASP A 317 16.58 -30.27 1.51
N GLU A 318 17.33 -31.35 1.75
CA GLU A 318 18.61 -31.58 1.07
C GLU A 318 18.41 -31.66 -0.47
N GLY A 319 19.25 -30.95 -1.21
CA GLY A 319 19.23 -30.99 -2.68
C GLY A 319 18.16 -30.12 -3.34
N GLU A 320 17.38 -29.34 -2.58
CA GLU A 320 16.36 -28.45 -3.16
C GLU A 320 16.98 -27.32 -4.01
N GLN A 321 16.40 -27.10 -5.20
CA GLN A 321 16.86 -26.03 -6.09
C GLN A 321 16.64 -24.63 -5.52
N ASP A 322 15.59 -24.45 -4.71
CA ASP A 322 15.23 -23.18 -4.09
C ASP A 322 16.33 -22.66 -3.16
N TYR A 323 17.01 -23.57 -2.45
CA TYR A 323 18.19 -23.25 -1.65
C TYR A 323 19.31 -22.64 -2.51
N LYS A 324 19.55 -23.20 -3.70
CA LYS A 324 20.60 -22.74 -4.63
C LYS A 324 20.27 -21.37 -5.20
N TYR A 325 18.99 -21.08 -5.48
CA TYR A 325 18.55 -19.76 -5.93
C TYR A 325 18.82 -18.70 -4.86
N LEU A 326 18.42 -18.95 -3.61
CA LEU A 326 18.67 -17.99 -2.52
C LEU A 326 20.16 -17.79 -2.26
N LYS A 327 20.94 -18.87 -2.20
CA LYS A 327 22.40 -18.82 -2.03
C LYS A 327 23.04 -17.99 -3.12
N SER A 328 22.74 -18.28 -4.39
CA SER A 328 23.27 -17.56 -5.55
C SER A 328 22.92 -16.06 -5.52
N ALA A 329 21.67 -15.74 -5.12
CA ALA A 329 21.22 -14.35 -5.01
C ALA A 329 21.96 -13.56 -3.91
N MET A 330 22.37 -14.22 -2.82
CA MET A 330 23.13 -13.62 -1.71
C MET A 330 24.63 -13.58 -1.95
N ASP A 331 25.18 -14.49 -2.80
CA ASP A 331 26.61 -14.58 -3.09
C ASP A 331 27.10 -13.61 -4.17
N GLY A 332 26.21 -12.80 -4.74
CA GLY A 332 26.56 -11.87 -5.80
C GLY A 332 26.73 -12.56 -7.15
N SER A 333 25.71 -13.28 -7.60
CA SER A 333 25.58 -13.78 -8.97
C SER A 333 25.67 -12.65 -10.01
N VAL A 334 25.51 -12.96 -11.29
CA VAL A 334 25.49 -11.96 -12.39
C VAL A 334 24.51 -10.79 -12.12
N THR A 335 23.45 -11.06 -11.34
CA THR A 335 22.54 -10.02 -10.84
C THR A 335 22.67 -9.93 -9.32
N PRO A 336 23.52 -9.05 -8.78
CA PRO A 336 23.72 -8.92 -7.35
C PRO A 336 22.49 -8.33 -6.65
N GLN A 337 22.34 -8.62 -5.36
CA GLN A 337 21.33 -7.99 -4.51
C GLN A 337 21.50 -6.46 -4.57
N PRO A 338 20.42 -5.70 -4.88
CA PRO A 338 20.48 -4.25 -4.95
C PRO A 338 20.72 -3.61 -3.58
N ASP A 339 21.40 -2.46 -3.54
CA ASP A 339 21.70 -1.70 -2.30
C ASP A 339 20.44 -1.17 -1.58
N ASN A 340 19.31 -1.17 -2.25
CA ASN A 340 18.03 -0.78 -1.69
C ASN A 340 17.15 -1.97 -1.25
N VAL A 341 17.72 -3.17 -1.17
CA VAL A 341 16.98 -4.39 -0.75
C VAL A 341 17.77 -5.13 0.34
N LEU A 342 17.08 -5.54 1.41
CA LEU A 342 17.60 -6.50 2.39
C LEU A 342 16.69 -7.74 2.42
N ILE A 343 17.27 -8.89 2.74
CA ILE A 343 16.56 -10.16 2.91
C ILE A 343 16.34 -10.39 4.41
N TYR A 344 15.06 -10.49 4.82
CA TYR A 344 14.67 -10.90 6.16
C TYR A 344 13.97 -12.25 6.07
N ALA A 345 14.49 -13.24 6.79
CA ALA A 345 13.92 -14.57 6.80
C ALA A 345 13.52 -14.99 8.22
N THR A 346 12.44 -15.75 8.34
CA THR A 346 12.10 -16.43 9.58
C THR A 346 12.29 -17.92 9.44
N SER A 347 12.71 -18.60 10.50
CA SER A 347 12.78 -20.06 10.54
C SER A 347 12.39 -20.58 11.91
N ASN A 348 11.69 -21.73 11.93
CA ASN A 348 11.38 -22.45 13.15
C ASN A 348 12.54 -23.37 13.57
N ARG A 349 13.61 -23.41 12.82
CA ARG A 349 14.80 -24.21 13.03
C ARG A 349 16.02 -23.32 13.32
N ARG A 350 17.00 -23.85 14.01
CA ARG A 350 18.28 -23.17 14.20
C ARG A 350 19.13 -23.22 12.93
N HIS A 351 19.03 -24.33 12.19
CA HIS A 351 19.68 -24.55 10.91
C HIS A 351 18.62 -24.61 9.82
N LEU A 352 18.87 -23.98 8.67
CA LEU A 352 17.91 -23.85 7.57
C LEU A 352 17.68 -25.15 6.82
N LEU A 353 18.66 -26.07 6.83
CA LEU A 353 18.52 -27.42 6.26
C LEU A 353 18.01 -28.42 7.30
N LYS A 354 17.25 -29.42 6.85
CA LYS A 354 16.79 -30.52 7.69
C LYS A 354 17.97 -31.47 7.96
N GLU A 355 18.25 -31.73 9.23
CA GLU A 355 19.06 -32.85 9.65
C GLU A 355 18.23 -34.13 9.45
N THR A 356 18.68 -35.05 8.61
CA THR A 356 18.00 -36.35 8.42
C THR A 356 18.31 -37.28 9.60
N TRP A 357 17.36 -38.18 9.89
CA TRP A 357 17.52 -39.21 10.95
C TRP A 357 18.73 -40.14 10.67
N ARG A 358 19.24 -40.20 9.43
CA ARG A 358 20.45 -40.95 9.06
C ARG A 358 21.71 -40.37 9.71
N ASP A 359 21.73 -39.10 10.05
CA ASP A 359 22.87 -38.42 10.69
C ASP A 359 23.08 -38.84 12.17
N ARG A 360 22.13 -39.58 12.75
CA ARG A 360 22.22 -40.07 14.16
C ARG A 360 22.65 -41.53 14.32
N SER A 361 22.74 -42.30 13.21
CA SER A 361 23.17 -43.70 13.28
C SER A 361 24.56 -43.91 12.72
N GLU A 362 25.49 -44.13 13.60
CA GLU A 362 26.80 -44.76 13.55
C GLU A 362 27.54 -44.92 12.16
N GLY A 363 28.61 -44.15 12.06
CA GLY A 363 29.91 -44.66 11.63
C GLY A 363 30.07 -45.30 10.24
N LEU A 364 29.97 -44.56 9.13
CA LEU A 364 30.64 -44.91 7.86
C LEU A 364 30.58 -43.82 6.75
N GLU A 365 30.08 -42.61 7.00
CA GLU A 365 30.02 -41.56 5.97
C GLU A 365 30.42 -40.18 6.51
N GLU A 366 31.61 -40.04 7.11
CA GLU A 366 32.15 -38.77 7.58
C GLU A 366 32.34 -37.75 6.44
N VAL A 367 32.59 -38.21 5.21
CA VAL A 367 32.87 -37.31 4.05
C VAL A 367 31.60 -36.60 3.56
N TYR A 368 30.42 -37.25 3.63
CA TYR A 368 29.14 -36.61 3.23
C TYR A 368 28.52 -35.75 4.34
N ARG A 369 28.92 -35.97 5.60
CA ARG A 369 28.49 -35.13 6.74
C ARG A 369 29.08 -33.73 6.68
N ASP A 370 30.35 -33.62 6.32
CA ASP A 370 31.06 -32.34 6.23
C ASP A 370 30.48 -31.43 5.15
N ASP A 371 30.09 -31.96 3.99
CA ASP A 371 29.56 -31.17 2.90
C ASP A 371 28.16 -30.58 3.21
N ASN A 372 27.27 -31.38 3.80
CA ASN A 372 25.90 -30.93 4.12
C ASN A 372 25.85 -29.98 5.32
N THR A 373 26.69 -30.22 6.33
CA THR A 373 26.85 -29.31 7.47
C THR A 373 27.49 -28.00 7.00
N ASN A 374 28.48 -28.06 6.13
CA ASN A 374 29.13 -26.90 5.53
C ASN A 374 28.18 -26.09 4.64
N GLU A 375 27.28 -26.72 3.90
CA GLU A 375 26.27 -26.00 3.09
C GLU A 375 25.23 -25.27 3.94
N SER A 376 24.73 -25.87 5.03
CA SER A 376 23.74 -25.23 5.93
C SER A 376 24.33 -24.07 6.72
N VAL A 377 25.56 -24.23 7.22
CA VAL A 377 26.34 -23.17 7.85
C VAL A 377 26.58 -22.05 6.84
N SER A 378 26.93 -22.39 5.61
CA SER A 378 27.20 -21.46 4.50
C SER A 378 26.05 -20.51 4.17
N LEU A 379 24.77 -20.91 4.22
CA LEU A 379 23.65 -19.99 4.01
C LEU A 379 23.35 -19.13 5.24
N THR A 380 23.45 -19.73 6.44
CA THR A 380 23.23 -19.01 7.69
C THR A 380 24.25 -17.89 7.88
N ASP A 381 25.52 -18.12 7.50
CA ASP A 381 26.60 -17.14 7.57
C ASP A 381 26.42 -15.91 6.66
N ARG A 382 25.54 -16.01 5.65
CA ARG A 382 25.19 -14.88 4.78
C ARG A 382 24.18 -13.91 5.40
N PHE A 383 23.54 -14.34 6.50
CA PHE A 383 22.74 -13.45 7.32
C PHE A 383 23.66 -12.82 8.38
N GLY A 384 24.05 -11.58 8.16
CA GLY A 384 24.96 -10.89 9.09
C GLY A 384 24.32 -10.58 10.46
N LEU A 385 22.97 -10.69 10.59
CA LEU A 385 22.27 -10.52 11.87
C LEU A 385 21.36 -11.73 12.15
N LEU A 386 21.70 -12.46 13.21
CA LEU A 386 20.97 -13.64 13.68
C LEU A 386 20.21 -13.30 14.95
N LEU A 387 18.88 -13.40 14.95
CA LEU A 387 18.03 -13.09 16.10
C LEU A 387 17.26 -14.33 16.55
N HIS A 388 17.52 -14.77 17.78
CA HIS A 388 16.86 -15.95 18.35
C HIS A 388 15.68 -15.54 19.25
N TYR A 389 14.49 -16.10 18.93
CA TYR A 389 13.24 -15.91 19.68
C TYR A 389 12.95 -17.19 20.51
N SER A 390 13.27 -17.16 21.78
CA SER A 390 12.91 -18.22 22.74
C SER A 390 11.41 -18.22 23.03
N LEU A 391 10.90 -19.28 23.65
CA LEU A 391 9.52 -19.26 24.15
C LEU A 391 9.36 -18.17 25.22
N PRO A 392 8.22 -17.46 25.26
CA PRO A 392 7.99 -16.41 26.24
C PRO A 392 7.93 -16.97 27.65
N THR A 393 8.37 -16.17 28.59
CA THR A 393 8.19 -16.45 30.04
C THR A 393 6.70 -16.40 30.39
N GLN A 394 6.34 -16.92 31.56
CA GLN A 394 4.96 -16.85 32.07
C GLN A 394 4.49 -15.39 32.20
N ALA A 395 5.36 -14.51 32.67
CA ALA A 395 5.05 -13.08 32.81
C ALA A 395 4.76 -12.41 31.45
N GLU A 396 5.57 -12.68 30.43
CA GLU A 396 5.35 -12.19 29.07
C GLU A 396 4.07 -12.75 28.45
N TYR A 397 3.79 -14.04 28.64
CA TYR A 397 2.57 -14.68 28.17
C TYR A 397 1.31 -14.02 28.78
N LEU A 398 1.30 -13.80 30.11
CA LEU A 398 0.20 -13.09 30.78
C LEU A 398 0.08 -11.64 30.29
N ALA A 399 1.20 -10.96 30.08
CA ALA A 399 1.21 -9.60 29.54
C ALA A 399 0.64 -9.54 28.10
N MET A 400 0.92 -10.53 27.24
CA MET A 400 0.32 -10.63 25.89
C MET A 400 -1.21 -10.73 25.97
N ILE A 401 -1.72 -11.59 26.86
CA ILE A 401 -3.17 -11.77 27.06
C ILE A 401 -3.79 -10.47 27.61
N ALA A 402 -3.20 -9.91 28.67
CA ALA A 402 -3.68 -8.67 29.28
C ALA A 402 -3.77 -7.53 28.25
N ARG A 403 -2.72 -7.38 27.40
CA ARG A 403 -2.70 -6.39 26.33
C ARG A 403 -3.80 -6.63 25.28
N GLY A 404 -3.97 -7.89 24.87
CA GLY A 404 -5.01 -8.26 23.89
C GLY A 404 -6.42 -8.00 24.43
N LEU A 405 -6.71 -8.31 25.67
CA LEU A 405 -7.99 -8.03 26.32
C LEU A 405 -8.22 -6.52 26.50
N ALA A 406 -7.20 -5.77 26.92
CA ALA A 406 -7.29 -4.32 27.11
C ALA A 406 -7.62 -3.58 25.80
N ARG A 407 -7.11 -4.03 24.64
CA ARG A 407 -7.50 -3.49 23.32
C ARG A 407 -8.98 -3.68 23.00
N ALA A 408 -9.60 -4.70 23.56
CA ALA A 408 -11.04 -4.96 23.44
C ALA A 408 -11.86 -4.31 24.58
N GLY A 409 -11.24 -3.45 25.39
CA GLY A 409 -11.89 -2.77 26.51
C GLY A 409 -12.15 -3.68 27.73
N VAL A 410 -11.50 -4.86 27.82
CA VAL A 410 -11.67 -5.82 28.90
C VAL A 410 -10.42 -5.83 29.78
N THR A 411 -10.63 -5.71 31.09
CA THR A 411 -9.56 -5.84 32.10
C THR A 411 -9.93 -6.92 33.09
N LEU A 412 -9.04 -7.87 33.32
CA LEU A 412 -9.17 -8.90 34.32
C LEU A 412 -8.30 -8.55 35.53
N ASP A 413 -8.74 -8.97 36.72
CA ASP A 413 -7.83 -8.93 37.86
C ASP A 413 -6.67 -9.90 37.66
N PRO A 414 -5.47 -9.60 38.22
CA PRO A 414 -4.26 -10.37 37.95
C PRO A 414 -4.36 -11.86 38.31
N GLU A 415 -5.11 -12.20 39.36
CA GLU A 415 -5.23 -13.58 39.79
C GLU A 415 -6.15 -14.40 38.90
N THR A 416 -7.31 -13.85 38.50
CA THR A 416 -8.21 -14.46 37.54
C THR A 416 -7.51 -14.65 36.18
N LEU A 417 -6.79 -13.64 35.73
CA LEU A 417 -5.99 -13.73 34.49
C LEU A 417 -4.99 -14.87 34.58
N ARG A 418 -4.25 -14.97 35.70
CA ARG A 418 -3.24 -16.01 35.92
C ARG A 418 -3.85 -17.40 35.87
N VAL A 419 -4.96 -17.61 36.57
CA VAL A 419 -5.63 -18.93 36.69
C VAL A 419 -6.19 -19.34 35.30
N GLU A 420 -6.96 -18.48 34.65
CA GLU A 420 -7.61 -18.81 33.37
C GLU A 420 -6.58 -19.00 32.26
N ALA A 421 -5.57 -18.12 32.16
CA ALA A 421 -4.51 -18.23 31.18
C ALA A 421 -3.63 -19.48 31.37
N THR A 422 -3.35 -19.88 32.63
CA THR A 422 -2.59 -21.11 32.92
C THR A 422 -3.41 -22.36 32.58
N ARG A 423 -4.73 -22.36 32.88
CA ARG A 423 -5.61 -23.46 32.48
C ARG A 423 -5.64 -23.63 30.97
N TRP A 424 -5.71 -22.50 30.22
CA TRP A 424 -5.69 -22.48 28.76
C TRP A 424 -4.35 -23.01 28.22
N GLU A 425 -3.23 -22.56 28.76
CA GLU A 425 -1.88 -23.03 28.43
C GLU A 425 -1.75 -24.54 28.53
N MET A 426 -2.25 -25.11 29.66
CA MET A 426 -2.18 -26.55 29.92
C MET A 426 -3.05 -27.39 28.96
N ALA A 427 -4.15 -26.81 28.47
CA ALA A 427 -5.03 -27.47 27.51
C ALA A 427 -4.52 -27.37 26.05
N HIS A 428 -3.49 -26.56 25.80
CA HIS A 428 -2.96 -26.28 24.47
C HIS A 428 -1.44 -26.55 24.41
N SER A 429 -0.81 -26.26 23.27
CA SER A 429 0.61 -26.61 23.00
C SER A 429 1.64 -25.71 23.70
N GLY A 430 1.32 -25.16 24.89
CA GLY A 430 2.23 -24.35 25.71
C GLY A 430 2.11 -22.84 25.46
N ARG A 431 3.11 -22.08 26.00
CA ARG A 431 3.12 -20.61 25.99
C ARG A 431 3.68 -20.07 24.70
N ASN A 432 2.89 -19.34 23.95
CA ASN A 432 3.36 -18.54 22.81
C ASN A 432 2.31 -17.48 22.42
N GLY A 433 2.67 -16.54 21.56
CA GLY A 433 1.78 -15.45 21.13
C GLY A 433 0.52 -15.92 20.41
N ARG A 434 0.58 -17.04 19.66
CA ARG A 434 -0.60 -17.63 18.99
C ARG A 434 -1.60 -18.14 20.01
N ILE A 435 -1.14 -18.87 21.03
CA ILE A 435 -1.98 -19.39 22.12
C ILE A 435 -2.55 -18.24 22.95
N ALA A 436 -1.77 -17.19 23.21
CA ALA A 436 -2.26 -15.98 23.88
C ALA A 436 -3.40 -15.32 23.08
N HIS A 437 -3.24 -15.16 21.78
CA HIS A 437 -4.28 -14.60 20.91
C HIS A 437 -5.53 -15.48 20.86
N GLN A 438 -5.39 -16.79 20.78
CA GLN A 438 -6.51 -17.74 20.82
C GLN A 438 -7.30 -17.63 22.13
N PHE A 439 -6.59 -17.49 23.27
CA PHE A 439 -7.24 -17.22 24.55
C PHE A 439 -8.06 -15.94 24.52
N VAL A 440 -7.49 -14.84 24.05
CA VAL A 440 -8.19 -13.54 23.96
C VAL A 440 -9.45 -13.68 23.11
N THR A 441 -9.35 -14.27 21.92
CA THR A 441 -10.50 -14.50 21.03
C THR A 441 -11.59 -15.33 21.69
N TRP A 442 -11.21 -16.43 22.32
CA TRP A 442 -12.12 -17.31 23.02
C TRP A 442 -12.80 -16.61 24.20
N TYR A 443 -12.04 -15.86 25.01
CA TYR A 443 -12.55 -15.15 26.16
C TYR A 443 -13.56 -14.07 25.78
N LEU A 444 -13.25 -13.27 24.77
CA LEU A 444 -14.13 -12.21 24.24
C LEU A 444 -15.43 -12.79 23.65
N ALA A 445 -15.35 -13.92 22.96
CA ALA A 445 -16.54 -14.59 22.42
C ALA A 445 -17.50 -15.03 23.52
N ARG A 446 -16.97 -15.53 24.65
CA ARG A 446 -17.79 -15.93 25.81
C ARG A 446 -18.44 -14.76 26.56
N GLN A 447 -17.80 -13.59 26.56
CA GLN A 447 -18.43 -12.40 27.16
C GLN A 447 -19.64 -11.91 26.37
N LYS A 448 -19.64 -12.10 25.04
CA LYS A 448 -20.76 -11.70 24.17
C LYS A 448 -21.97 -12.63 24.27
N ASP A 449 -21.77 -13.88 24.72
CA ASP A 449 -22.85 -14.88 24.86
C ASP A 449 -22.69 -15.68 26.18
N PRO A 450 -23.14 -15.12 27.32
CA PRO A 450 -23.01 -15.77 28.64
C PRO A 450 -23.74 -17.10 28.77
N GLY A 451 -24.64 -17.43 27.83
CA GLY A 451 -25.45 -18.67 27.84
C GLY A 451 -24.74 -19.88 27.24
N ARG A 452 -23.62 -19.69 26.54
CA ARG A 452 -22.84 -20.76 25.92
C ARG A 452 -21.77 -21.28 26.89
N ARG A 453 -22.25 -21.90 28.00
CA ARG A 453 -21.39 -22.64 28.92
C ARG A 453 -21.31 -24.08 28.41
N GLU A 454 -20.14 -24.41 27.77
CA GLU A 454 -19.44 -25.69 27.87
C GLU A 454 -18.14 -25.64 27.09
#